data_4ea4c15b374c3c7c453f98046d5cadec
#
_entry.id   4ea4c15b374c3c7c453f98046d5cadec
#
_cell.length_a   1.000
_cell.length_b   1.000
_cell.length_c   1.000
_cell.angle_alpha   90.00
_cell.angle_beta   90.00
_cell.angle_gamma   90.00
#
_symmetry.space_group_name_H-M   'P 1'
#
loop_
_entity.id
_entity.type
_entity.pdbx_description
1 polymer ?
#
loop_
_entity_poly.entity_id
_entity_poly.type
_entity_poly.pdbx_seq_one_letter_code
_entity_poly.pdbx_strand_id
1 'polypeptide(L)'
;MSTPKSKRERITGLLQLLAVVMLVGLAVVYSQAPDEGKKKPAYANSTPSTAPAPLVTVVKPAVGTHSVSVAANGSVAIRAYVDLAPQISGVIETISPALRAGGTFAANETLLTIDSRDFQLRLKQAQAEVASARSNLLLQQAKSDNAKRNYALLHPNRPVPPLVALQPQIAQAQAHLAGALANADIAKLDLSRTSISLPFDGKITQSSAEVGQLLSNGKTFAQAFALSAIELVVPLAASDIAALSPIEGRAANLSLLGRTLTSQVERVSAELDSRSRFARAFIPVTISADIQPGVFLDVELSGPNIPNTLVLPEAANQANESIWLVREGLLERFQPTVRGKSANGLIVDGFDYADGIVIGAVPGGEKNQLVRIRSLEGAN
;
A
#
# COMPACT_ATOMS: atom_id res chain seq x y z
N MET A 1 -48.96 33.24 -65.35
CA MET A 1 -50.41 33.32 -65.26
C MET A 1 -50.79 33.48 -63.79
N SER A 2 -50.98 34.72 -63.40
CA SER A 2 -51.38 35.10 -62.05
C SER A 2 -52.88 35.28 -61.98
N THR A 3 -53.50 34.44 -61.17
CA THR A 3 -54.96 34.54 -60.93
C THR A 3 -55.24 35.68 -59.93
N PRO A 4 -56.25 36.51 -60.14
CA PRO A 4 -56.55 37.62 -59.27
C PRO A 4 -57.26 37.11 -57.99
N LYS A 5 -56.72 37.42 -56.84
CA LYS A 5 -57.33 37.18 -55.51
C LYS A 5 -58.70 37.94 -55.42
N SER A 6 -59.75 37.20 -55.14
CA SER A 6 -61.14 37.65 -55.02
C SER A 6 -61.27 38.71 -53.89
N LYS A 7 -62.12 39.70 -54.15
CA LYS A 7 -62.51 40.79 -53.21
C LYS A 7 -62.94 40.29 -51.82
N ARG A 8 -63.37 39.05 -51.68
CA ARG A 8 -63.81 38.43 -50.41
C ARG A 8 -62.62 38.18 -49.43
N GLU A 9 -61.46 37.78 -49.94
CA GLU A 9 -60.23 37.53 -49.05
C GLU A 9 -59.65 38.83 -48.49
N ARG A 10 -59.79 39.95 -49.18
CA ARG A 10 -59.35 41.24 -48.66
C ARG A 10 -60.25 41.78 -47.55
N ILE A 11 -61.55 41.48 -47.62
CA ILE A 11 -62.49 41.88 -46.57
C ILE A 11 -62.30 41.04 -45.29
N THR A 12 -62.04 39.75 -45.42
CA THR A 12 -61.79 38.90 -44.26
C THR A 12 -60.44 39.26 -43.59
N GLY A 13 -59.43 39.59 -44.34
CA GLY A 13 -58.11 40.05 -43.76
C GLY A 13 -58.27 41.39 -43.03
N LEU A 14 -59.05 42.31 -43.55
CA LEU A 14 -59.34 43.61 -42.95
C LEU A 14 -60.14 43.46 -41.64
N LEU A 15 -61.08 42.53 -41.59
CA LEU A 15 -61.89 42.21 -40.40
C LEU A 15 -61.05 41.56 -39.31
N GLN A 16 -60.11 40.68 -39.65
CA GLN A 16 -59.18 40.12 -38.72
C GLN A 16 -58.22 41.15 -38.12
N LEU A 17 -57.73 42.06 -38.94
CA LEU A 17 -56.84 43.11 -38.46
C LEU A 17 -57.59 44.06 -37.53
N LEU A 18 -58.84 44.39 -37.80
CA LEU A 18 -59.69 45.21 -36.95
C LEU A 18 -60.02 44.50 -35.62
N ALA A 19 -60.23 43.20 -35.64
CA ALA A 19 -60.43 42.41 -34.41
C ALA A 19 -59.13 42.37 -33.53
N VAL A 20 -57.99 42.25 -34.12
CA VAL A 20 -56.68 42.29 -33.39
C VAL A 20 -56.44 43.68 -32.80
N VAL A 21 -56.65 44.76 -33.55
CA VAL A 21 -56.54 46.12 -33.06
C VAL A 21 -57.52 46.41 -31.92
N MET A 22 -58.75 45.88 -32.01
CA MET A 22 -59.76 45.99 -30.97
C MET A 22 -59.36 45.25 -29.69
N LEU A 23 -58.76 44.04 -29.80
CA LEU A 23 -58.25 43.24 -28.72
C LEU A 23 -57.06 43.92 -28.02
N VAL A 24 -56.11 44.46 -28.77
CA VAL A 24 -55.01 45.25 -28.26
C VAL A 24 -55.48 46.53 -27.58
N GLY A 25 -56.44 47.20 -28.18
CA GLY A 25 -57.08 48.39 -27.57
C GLY A 25 -57.75 48.07 -26.24
N LEU A 26 -58.47 46.97 -26.15
CA LEU A 26 -59.15 46.49 -24.94
C LEU A 26 -58.12 46.08 -23.87
N ALA A 27 -57.01 45.46 -24.22
CA ALA A 27 -55.92 45.10 -23.33
C ALA A 27 -55.22 46.37 -22.74
N VAL A 28 -55.01 47.39 -23.56
CA VAL A 28 -54.43 48.67 -23.09
C VAL A 28 -55.39 49.40 -22.16
N VAL A 29 -56.71 49.44 -22.45
CA VAL A 29 -57.70 50.07 -21.58
C VAL A 29 -57.85 49.31 -20.28
N TYR A 30 -57.74 47.95 -20.30
CA TYR A 30 -57.76 47.14 -19.08
C TYR A 30 -56.49 47.28 -18.27
N SER A 31 -55.37 47.56 -18.90
CA SER A 31 -54.07 47.85 -18.26
C SER A 31 -54.02 49.23 -17.65
N GLN A 32 -54.89 50.18 -18.08
CA GLN A 32 -54.93 51.54 -17.54
C GLN A 32 -56.09 51.77 -16.57
N ALA A 33 -56.82 50.71 -16.17
CA ALA A 33 -57.81 50.85 -15.11
C ALA A 33 -57.12 51.36 -13.83
N PRO A 34 -57.59 52.43 -13.24
CA PRO A 34 -56.99 52.93 -12.00
C PRO A 34 -57.21 51.89 -10.93
N ASP A 35 -56.12 51.50 -10.26
CA ASP A 35 -56.10 50.61 -9.13
C ASP A 35 -56.84 51.34 -7.95
N GLU A 36 -58.16 51.16 -7.88
CA GLU A 36 -58.91 51.66 -6.74
C GLU A 36 -58.47 50.98 -5.46
N GLY A 37 -57.60 51.69 -4.76
CA GLY A 37 -57.63 51.68 -3.30
C GLY A 37 -57.34 50.40 -2.59
N LYS A 38 -56.25 49.72 -2.87
CA LYS A 38 -55.58 49.05 -1.80
C LYS A 38 -54.82 50.08 -0.99
N LYS A 39 -55.47 50.60 0.03
CA LYS A 39 -54.81 51.26 1.15
C LYS A 39 -53.65 50.36 1.55
N LYS A 40 -52.41 50.79 1.25
CA LYS A 40 -51.23 50.22 1.88
C LYS A 40 -51.52 50.24 3.38
N PRO A 41 -51.49 49.09 4.05
CA PRO A 41 -51.49 49.15 5.51
C PRO A 41 -50.30 50.06 5.85
N ALA A 42 -50.57 51.17 6.56
CA ALA A 42 -49.51 51.94 7.18
C ALA A 42 -48.65 50.92 7.88
N TYR A 43 -47.39 50.83 7.47
CA TYR A 43 -46.40 50.15 8.28
C TYR A 43 -46.43 50.90 9.58
N ALA A 44 -47.25 50.42 10.51
CA ALA A 44 -47.03 50.70 11.89
C ALA A 44 -45.57 50.47 12.12
N ASN A 45 -44.84 51.46 12.62
CA ASN A 45 -43.51 51.25 13.17
C ASN A 45 -43.62 50.00 14.05
N SER A 46 -43.37 48.84 13.43
CA SER A 46 -43.15 47.62 14.18
C SER A 46 -41.91 47.93 14.98
N THR A 47 -42.08 48.27 16.19
CA THR A 47 -41.09 48.04 17.25
C THR A 47 -40.38 46.76 16.83
N PRO A 48 -39.04 46.75 16.72
CA PRO A 48 -38.33 45.54 16.34
C PRO A 48 -38.86 44.44 17.25
N SER A 49 -39.63 43.52 16.66
CA SER A 49 -40.04 42.31 17.35
C SER A 49 -38.75 41.64 17.72
N THR A 50 -38.41 41.74 18.98
CA THR A 50 -37.27 41.07 19.55
C THR A 50 -37.61 39.58 19.46
N ALA A 51 -37.42 38.99 18.26
CA ALA A 51 -37.45 37.56 18.13
C ALA A 51 -36.51 37.03 19.22
N PRO A 52 -36.96 36.09 20.03
CA PRO A 52 -36.14 35.59 21.11
C PRO A 52 -34.80 35.13 20.52
N ALA A 53 -33.69 35.68 21.04
CA ALA A 53 -32.35 35.35 20.56
C ALA A 53 -32.21 33.83 20.42
N PRO A 54 -31.76 33.34 19.28
CA PRO A 54 -31.66 31.91 19.03
C PRO A 54 -30.78 31.24 20.09
N LEU A 55 -31.19 30.06 20.53
CA LEU A 55 -30.43 29.26 21.49
C LEU A 55 -29.35 28.47 20.72
N VAL A 56 -28.10 28.73 21.06
CA VAL A 56 -26.93 27.99 20.46
C VAL A 56 -26.27 27.15 21.53
N THR A 57 -25.82 25.98 21.12
CA THR A 57 -25.04 25.07 21.98
C THR A 57 -23.57 25.37 21.79
N VAL A 58 -22.82 25.56 22.86
CA VAL A 58 -21.39 25.84 22.81
C VAL A 58 -20.56 24.76 23.52
N VAL A 59 -19.35 24.55 23.03
CA VAL A 59 -18.32 23.74 23.67
C VAL A 59 -17.11 24.63 23.98
N LYS A 60 -16.39 24.27 25.05
CA LYS A 60 -15.13 24.90 25.46
C LYS A 60 -14.03 23.84 25.45
N PRO A 61 -13.38 23.60 24.29
CA PRO A 61 -12.33 22.58 24.19
C PRO A 61 -11.11 23.04 25.00
N ALA A 62 -10.46 22.09 25.68
CA ALA A 62 -9.21 22.36 26.37
C ALA A 62 -8.06 22.48 25.38
N VAL A 63 -7.16 23.44 25.61
CA VAL A 63 -5.87 23.50 24.87
C VAL A 63 -4.99 22.37 25.36
N GLY A 64 -4.44 21.63 24.41
CA GLY A 64 -3.61 20.46 24.72
C GLY A 64 -2.62 20.11 23.62
N THR A 65 -2.01 18.95 23.78
CA THR A 65 -1.21 18.32 22.74
C THR A 65 -2.05 17.21 22.10
N HIS A 66 -2.31 17.32 20.82
CA HIS A 66 -3.14 16.36 20.10
C HIS A 66 -2.35 15.74 18.94
N SER A 67 -2.57 14.44 18.69
CA SER A 67 -1.96 13.74 17.56
C SER A 67 -2.90 13.75 16.37
N VAL A 68 -2.34 14.04 15.21
CA VAL A 68 -3.05 13.85 13.93
C VAL A 68 -3.28 12.36 13.72
N SER A 69 -4.46 11.96 13.25
CA SER A 69 -4.71 10.62 12.77
C SER A 69 -5.27 10.65 11.35
N VAL A 70 -4.87 9.67 10.56
CA VAL A 70 -5.36 9.48 9.19
C VAL A 70 -5.99 8.09 9.11
N ALA A 71 -7.28 8.04 8.84
CA ALA A 71 -7.99 6.81 8.56
C ALA A 71 -7.90 6.48 7.07
N ALA A 72 -7.50 5.26 6.75
CA ALA A 72 -7.38 4.76 5.39
C ALA A 72 -7.73 3.28 5.34
N ASN A 73 -7.86 2.73 4.14
CA ASN A 73 -8.07 1.29 3.94
C ASN A 73 -6.91 0.73 3.12
N GLY A 74 -6.40 -0.41 3.52
CA GLY A 74 -5.34 -1.10 2.80
C GLY A 74 -5.74 -2.50 2.38
N SER A 75 -5.05 -3.02 1.37
CA SER A 75 -5.18 -4.41 0.94
C SER A 75 -3.91 -5.19 1.24
N VAL A 76 -4.06 -6.39 1.75
CA VAL A 76 -2.93 -7.31 1.97
C VAL A 76 -2.44 -7.81 0.62
N ALA A 77 -1.17 -7.57 0.33
CA ALA A 77 -0.52 -7.96 -0.91
C ALA A 77 0.71 -8.83 -0.67
N ILE A 78 1.07 -9.60 -1.66
CA ILE A 78 2.32 -10.36 -1.68
C ILE A 78 3.39 -9.46 -2.30
N ARG A 79 4.46 -9.19 -1.56
CA ARG A 79 5.57 -8.34 -1.99
C ARG A 79 6.35 -8.96 -3.15
N ALA A 80 6.61 -10.26 -3.10
CA ALA A 80 7.38 -10.96 -4.11
C ALA A 80 6.96 -12.42 -4.21
N TYR A 81 6.92 -12.91 -5.43
CA TYR A 81 6.76 -14.32 -5.77
C TYR A 81 8.11 -14.93 -6.14
N VAL A 82 8.27 -16.20 -5.83
CA VAL A 82 9.43 -17.02 -6.22
C VAL A 82 8.96 -18.07 -7.19
N ASP A 83 9.52 -18.04 -8.39
CA ASP A 83 9.29 -19.07 -9.40
C ASP A 83 10.24 -20.25 -9.15
N LEU A 84 9.67 -21.44 -8.96
CA LEU A 84 10.42 -22.67 -8.76
C LEU A 84 10.77 -23.29 -10.11
N ALA A 85 12.06 -23.30 -10.43
CA ALA A 85 12.59 -23.94 -11.62
C ALA A 85 13.74 -24.87 -11.22
N PRO A 86 13.85 -26.08 -11.80
CA PRO A 86 14.93 -26.98 -11.49
C PRO A 86 16.24 -26.48 -12.11
N GLN A 87 17.37 -26.71 -11.42
CA GLN A 87 18.70 -26.40 -11.92
C GLN A 87 19.33 -27.54 -12.74
N ILE A 88 18.67 -28.68 -12.73
CA ILE A 88 19.04 -29.88 -13.51
C ILE A 88 17.79 -30.46 -14.20
N SER A 89 17.98 -31.22 -15.25
CA SER A 89 16.87 -31.92 -15.90
C SER A 89 16.77 -33.37 -15.41
N GLY A 90 15.54 -33.88 -15.26
CA GLY A 90 15.28 -35.25 -14.87
C GLY A 90 13.80 -35.50 -14.61
N VAL A 91 13.45 -36.77 -14.39
CA VAL A 91 12.07 -37.19 -14.13
C VAL A 91 11.73 -37.00 -12.65
N ILE A 92 10.56 -36.48 -12.35
CA ILE A 92 10.06 -36.35 -10.99
C ILE A 92 9.82 -37.72 -10.37
N GLU A 93 10.50 -38.04 -9.28
CA GLU A 93 10.33 -39.26 -8.50
C GLU A 93 9.26 -39.15 -7.44
N THR A 94 9.31 -38.07 -6.63
CA THR A 94 8.32 -37.80 -5.55
C THR A 94 7.93 -36.33 -5.48
N ILE A 95 6.73 -36.10 -5.00
CA ILE A 95 6.20 -34.75 -4.77
C ILE A 95 5.62 -34.69 -3.36
N SER A 96 6.02 -33.66 -2.58
CA SER A 96 5.40 -33.35 -1.27
C SER A 96 3.94 -32.93 -1.46
N PRO A 97 3.02 -33.36 -0.57
CA PRO A 97 1.64 -32.84 -0.55
C PRO A 97 1.56 -31.31 -0.43
N ALA A 98 2.59 -30.68 0.13
CA ALA A 98 2.71 -29.23 0.23
C ALA A 98 2.89 -28.54 -1.14
N LEU A 99 3.37 -29.24 -2.17
CA LEU A 99 3.59 -28.68 -3.52
C LEU A 99 2.30 -28.62 -4.34
N ARG A 100 1.22 -28.15 -3.77
CA ARG A 100 -0.09 -27.93 -4.42
C ARG A 100 -0.53 -26.50 -4.18
N ALA A 101 -1.39 -25.97 -5.06
CA ALA A 101 -1.96 -24.65 -4.85
C ALA A 101 -2.60 -24.52 -3.46
N GLY A 102 -2.18 -23.52 -2.69
CA GLY A 102 -2.59 -23.31 -1.31
C GLY A 102 -1.83 -24.12 -0.25
N GLY A 103 -0.94 -25.04 -0.67
CA GLY A 103 -0.10 -25.83 0.26
C GLY A 103 0.90 -24.96 0.99
N THR A 104 1.16 -25.30 2.27
CA THR A 104 2.13 -24.60 3.13
C THR A 104 3.31 -25.53 3.37
N PHE A 105 4.52 -24.98 3.34
CA PHE A 105 5.76 -25.69 3.56
C PHE A 105 6.66 -24.95 4.55
N ALA A 106 7.50 -25.71 5.26
CA ALA A 106 8.52 -25.18 6.15
C ALA A 106 9.84 -24.91 5.42
N ALA A 107 10.70 -24.09 6.01
CA ALA A 107 12.04 -23.82 5.49
C ALA A 107 12.84 -25.12 5.36
N ASN A 108 13.50 -25.31 4.21
CA ASN A 108 14.29 -26.49 3.84
C ASN A 108 13.50 -27.82 3.76
N GLU A 109 12.19 -27.77 3.80
CA GLU A 109 11.35 -28.94 3.50
C GLU A 109 11.51 -29.32 2.04
N THR A 110 11.72 -30.62 1.77
CA THR A 110 11.81 -31.13 0.40
C THR A 110 10.42 -31.12 -0.26
N LEU A 111 10.26 -30.28 -1.26
CA LEU A 111 9.00 -30.13 -2.00
C LEU A 111 8.86 -31.15 -3.14
N LEU A 112 10.00 -31.50 -3.75
CA LEU A 112 10.04 -32.40 -4.90
C LEU A 112 11.40 -33.06 -4.98
N THR A 113 11.44 -34.35 -5.41
CA THR A 113 12.69 -35.04 -5.76
C THR A 113 12.67 -35.44 -7.21
N ILE A 114 13.83 -35.26 -7.87
CA ILE A 114 14.13 -35.75 -9.21
C ILE A 114 14.84 -37.08 -9.06
N ASP A 115 14.63 -38.03 -9.97
CA ASP A 115 15.34 -39.33 -9.98
C ASP A 115 16.86 -39.11 -9.88
N SER A 116 17.41 -39.53 -8.76
CA SER A 116 18.81 -39.28 -8.38
C SER A 116 19.81 -40.36 -8.84
N ARG A 117 19.33 -41.47 -9.41
CA ARG A 117 20.17 -42.63 -9.70
C ARG A 117 21.34 -42.31 -10.62
N ASP A 118 21.11 -41.58 -11.70
CA ASP A 118 22.18 -41.21 -12.64
C ASP A 118 23.20 -40.26 -11.98
N PHE A 119 22.74 -39.33 -11.15
CA PHE A 119 23.58 -38.38 -10.42
C PHE A 119 24.44 -39.09 -9.35
N GLN A 120 23.88 -40.07 -8.66
CA GLN A 120 24.61 -40.92 -7.71
C GLN A 120 25.71 -41.72 -8.41
N LEU A 121 25.43 -42.31 -9.60
CA LEU A 121 26.43 -43.01 -10.38
C LEU A 121 27.54 -42.10 -10.87
N ARG A 122 27.23 -40.89 -11.34
CA ARG A 122 28.24 -39.88 -11.74
C ARG A 122 29.11 -39.47 -10.56
N LEU A 123 28.53 -39.26 -9.38
CA LEU A 123 29.30 -38.96 -8.16
C LEU A 123 30.25 -40.12 -7.82
N LYS A 124 29.76 -41.36 -7.86
CA LYS A 124 30.58 -42.55 -7.59
C LYS A 124 31.73 -42.68 -8.59
N GLN A 125 31.51 -42.41 -9.88
CA GLN A 125 32.53 -42.39 -10.91
C GLN A 125 33.59 -41.33 -10.63
N ALA A 126 33.17 -40.08 -10.30
CA ALA A 126 34.08 -38.98 -9.98
C ALA A 126 34.91 -39.28 -8.71
N GLN A 127 34.31 -39.90 -7.70
CA GLN A 127 35.03 -40.37 -6.50
C GLN A 127 36.09 -41.45 -6.81
N ALA A 128 35.82 -42.37 -7.74
CA ALA A 128 36.78 -43.35 -8.19
C ALA A 128 37.98 -42.69 -8.89
N GLU A 129 37.73 -41.61 -9.68
CA GLU A 129 38.79 -40.82 -10.32
C GLU A 129 39.67 -40.11 -9.30
N VAL A 130 39.06 -39.53 -8.23
CA VAL A 130 39.78 -38.94 -7.10
C VAL A 130 40.71 -39.98 -6.43
N ALA A 131 40.20 -41.22 -6.23
CA ALA A 131 41.02 -42.33 -5.65
C ALA A 131 42.18 -42.69 -6.55
N SER A 132 41.97 -42.77 -7.86
CA SER A 132 43.00 -43.03 -8.87
C SER A 132 44.06 -41.94 -8.89
N ALA A 133 43.65 -40.67 -8.95
CA ALA A 133 44.56 -39.51 -8.94
C ALA A 133 45.38 -39.42 -7.66
N ARG A 134 44.75 -39.69 -6.47
CA ARG A 134 45.43 -39.78 -5.19
C ARG A 134 46.49 -40.85 -5.15
N SER A 135 46.19 -42.06 -5.68
CA SER A 135 47.13 -43.17 -5.76
C SER A 135 48.32 -42.82 -6.66
N ASN A 136 48.06 -42.14 -7.79
CA ASN A 136 49.14 -41.67 -8.68
C ASN A 136 50.04 -40.65 -7.97
N LEU A 137 49.48 -39.69 -7.25
CA LEU A 137 50.26 -38.72 -6.49
C LEU A 137 51.17 -39.40 -5.44
N LEU A 138 50.63 -40.38 -4.70
CA LEU A 138 51.41 -41.17 -3.74
C LEU A 138 52.55 -41.94 -4.41
N LEU A 139 52.31 -42.51 -5.60
CA LEU A 139 53.33 -43.19 -6.39
C LEU A 139 54.46 -42.24 -6.82
N GLN A 140 54.12 -41.03 -7.30
CA GLN A 140 55.12 -40.00 -7.67
C GLN A 140 55.91 -39.54 -6.46
N GLN A 141 55.26 -39.37 -5.31
CA GLN A 141 55.95 -39.02 -4.04
C GLN A 141 56.92 -40.11 -3.61
N ALA A 142 56.52 -41.38 -3.61
CA ALA A 142 57.37 -42.49 -3.28
C ALA A 142 58.59 -42.62 -4.24
N LYS A 143 58.37 -42.41 -5.57
CA LYS A 143 59.47 -42.34 -6.54
C LYS A 143 60.41 -41.18 -6.26
N SER A 144 59.90 -39.99 -5.91
CA SER A 144 60.70 -38.84 -5.53
C SER A 144 61.55 -39.10 -4.32
N ASP A 145 61.00 -39.71 -3.30
CA ASP A 145 61.73 -39.99 -2.05
C ASP A 145 62.84 -41.01 -2.26
N ASN A 146 62.64 -42.01 -3.11
CA ASN A 146 63.68 -42.93 -3.54
C ASN A 146 64.79 -42.21 -4.32
N ALA A 147 64.41 -41.37 -5.31
CA ALA A 147 65.37 -40.61 -6.09
C ALA A 147 66.22 -39.65 -5.25
N LYS A 148 65.59 -38.96 -4.28
CA LYS A 148 66.30 -38.08 -3.30
C LYS A 148 67.30 -38.87 -2.45
N ARG A 149 66.87 -40.04 -1.92
CA ARG A 149 67.77 -40.90 -1.12
C ARG A 149 68.95 -41.38 -1.94
N ASN A 150 68.76 -41.90 -3.17
CA ASN A 150 69.81 -42.35 -4.03
C ASN A 150 70.79 -41.23 -4.41
N TYR A 151 70.27 -40.04 -4.70
CA TYR A 151 71.11 -38.88 -5.01
C TYR A 151 71.94 -38.45 -3.82
N ALA A 152 71.39 -38.43 -2.59
CA ALA A 152 72.11 -38.07 -1.37
C ALA A 152 73.26 -39.07 -1.02
N LEU A 153 73.06 -40.35 -1.35
CA LEU A 153 74.17 -41.38 -1.19
C LEU A 153 75.29 -41.13 -2.16
N LEU A 154 75.06 -40.67 -3.37
CA LEU A 154 76.06 -40.40 -4.38
C LEU A 154 76.70 -38.99 -4.25
N HIS A 155 75.99 -38.05 -3.64
CA HIS A 155 76.37 -36.67 -3.55
C HIS A 155 76.09 -36.10 -2.15
N PRO A 156 76.81 -36.50 -1.09
CA PRO A 156 76.52 -36.23 0.33
C PRO A 156 76.37 -34.76 0.66
N ASN A 157 77.07 -33.85 -0.03
CA ASN A 157 77.14 -32.42 0.26
C ASN A 157 76.50 -31.55 -0.80
N ARG A 158 75.66 -32.07 -1.65
CA ARG A 158 74.94 -31.29 -2.73
C ARG A 158 73.44 -31.29 -2.52
N PRO A 159 72.83 -30.12 -2.67
CA PRO A 159 71.36 -30.08 -2.66
C PRO A 159 70.78 -30.89 -3.81
N VAL A 160 69.63 -31.54 -3.57
CA VAL A 160 68.96 -32.36 -4.60
C VAL A 160 68.30 -31.45 -5.65
N PRO A 161 68.70 -31.54 -6.92
CA PRO A 161 68.03 -30.72 -7.97
C PRO A 161 66.56 -31.03 -8.10
N PRO A 162 65.68 -30.02 -8.42
CA PRO A 162 64.24 -30.20 -8.55
C PRO A 162 63.82 -31.33 -9.55
N LEU A 163 64.54 -31.49 -10.63
CA LEU A 163 64.29 -32.55 -11.62
C LEU A 163 64.60 -33.93 -11.04
N VAL A 164 65.68 -34.11 -10.28
CA VAL A 164 65.99 -35.36 -9.61
C VAL A 164 64.95 -35.67 -8.52
N ALA A 165 64.48 -34.65 -7.84
CA ALA A 165 63.42 -34.76 -6.85
C ALA A 165 62.02 -34.95 -7.47
N LEU A 166 61.91 -35.10 -8.79
CA LEU A 166 60.64 -35.29 -9.55
C LEU A 166 59.58 -34.23 -9.22
N GLN A 167 60.00 -33.00 -8.87
CA GLN A 167 59.08 -31.91 -8.47
C GLN A 167 58.04 -31.57 -9.53
N PRO A 168 58.37 -31.50 -10.87
CA PRO A 168 57.38 -31.28 -11.91
C PRO A 168 56.33 -32.38 -11.99
N GLN A 169 56.73 -33.66 -11.82
CA GLN A 169 55.83 -34.81 -11.85
C GLN A 169 54.87 -34.81 -10.64
N ILE A 170 55.40 -34.46 -9.46
CA ILE A 170 54.55 -34.29 -8.26
C ILE A 170 53.55 -33.17 -8.49
N ALA A 171 54.01 -32.00 -8.99
CA ALA A 171 53.16 -30.85 -9.27
C ALA A 171 52.05 -31.20 -10.28
N GLN A 172 52.40 -31.98 -11.34
CA GLN A 172 51.41 -32.47 -12.30
C GLN A 172 50.39 -33.42 -11.67
N ALA A 173 50.83 -34.36 -10.81
CA ALA A 173 49.95 -35.29 -10.12
C ALA A 173 49.06 -34.57 -9.10
N GLN A 174 49.56 -33.53 -8.43
CA GLN A 174 48.77 -32.65 -7.55
C GLN A 174 47.70 -31.89 -8.32
N ALA A 175 48.04 -31.32 -9.48
CA ALA A 175 47.08 -30.64 -10.35
C ALA A 175 46.00 -31.59 -10.85
N HIS A 176 46.36 -32.81 -11.23
CA HIS A 176 45.40 -33.84 -11.63
C HIS A 176 44.47 -34.23 -10.49
N LEU A 177 44.98 -34.41 -9.27
CA LEU A 177 44.14 -34.67 -8.09
C LEU A 177 43.18 -33.50 -7.79
N ALA A 178 43.67 -32.27 -7.89
CA ALA A 178 42.81 -31.08 -7.70
C ALA A 178 41.69 -31.03 -8.74
N GLY A 179 41.97 -31.34 -9.99
CA GLY A 179 40.96 -31.45 -11.05
C GLY A 179 39.91 -32.53 -10.78
N ALA A 180 40.37 -33.74 -10.34
CA ALA A 180 39.46 -34.84 -10.00
C ALA A 180 38.57 -34.48 -8.78
N LEU A 181 39.08 -33.78 -7.78
CA LEU A 181 38.33 -33.29 -6.62
C LEU A 181 37.24 -32.31 -7.09
N ALA A 182 37.60 -31.33 -7.92
CA ALA A 182 36.63 -30.36 -8.46
C ALA A 182 35.50 -31.06 -9.24
N ASN A 183 35.80 -32.07 -10.03
CA ASN A 183 34.78 -32.86 -10.75
C ASN A 183 33.86 -33.62 -9.78
N ALA A 184 34.40 -34.19 -8.70
CA ALA A 184 33.61 -34.85 -7.66
C ALA A 184 32.69 -33.85 -6.93
N ASP A 185 33.16 -32.65 -6.67
CA ASP A 185 32.34 -31.59 -6.05
C ASP A 185 31.21 -31.13 -6.98
N ILE A 186 31.45 -31.00 -8.28
CA ILE A 186 30.40 -30.74 -9.29
C ILE A 186 29.33 -31.83 -9.28
N ALA A 187 29.75 -33.10 -9.33
CA ALA A 187 28.83 -34.23 -9.31
C ALA A 187 28.01 -34.29 -8.00
N LYS A 188 28.63 -33.94 -6.87
CA LYS A 188 27.97 -33.86 -5.58
C LYS A 188 26.94 -32.70 -5.54
N LEU A 189 27.28 -31.55 -6.13
CA LEU A 189 26.38 -30.42 -6.26
C LEU A 189 25.16 -30.77 -7.11
N ASP A 190 25.36 -31.42 -8.25
CA ASP A 190 24.25 -31.86 -9.13
C ASP A 190 23.36 -32.89 -8.44
N LEU A 191 23.92 -33.80 -7.65
CA LEU A 191 23.15 -34.72 -6.82
C LEU A 191 22.31 -33.93 -5.76
N SER A 192 22.88 -32.92 -5.13
CA SER A 192 22.11 -32.10 -4.16
C SER A 192 20.93 -31.38 -4.81
N ARG A 193 21.04 -30.99 -6.08
CA ARG A 193 20.01 -30.32 -6.87
C ARG A 193 18.85 -31.23 -7.29
N THR A 194 18.96 -32.55 -7.05
CA THR A 194 17.85 -33.48 -7.27
C THR A 194 16.75 -33.32 -6.23
N SER A 195 17.04 -32.75 -5.06
CA SER A 195 16.07 -32.42 -4.02
C SER A 195 15.81 -30.92 -4.04
N ILE A 196 14.58 -30.52 -4.31
CA ILE A 196 14.18 -29.12 -4.40
C ILE A 196 13.50 -28.70 -3.11
N SER A 197 14.05 -27.70 -2.44
CA SER A 197 13.53 -27.07 -1.24
C SER A 197 13.73 -25.54 -1.29
N LEU A 198 13.05 -24.81 -0.40
CA LEU A 198 13.20 -23.36 -0.26
C LEU A 198 13.72 -23.01 1.13
N PRO A 199 14.57 -21.97 1.29
CA PRO A 199 15.19 -21.63 2.57
C PRO A 199 14.29 -20.81 3.51
N PHE A 200 12.97 -20.77 3.28
CA PHE A 200 12.00 -20.01 4.04
C PHE A 200 10.68 -20.77 4.16
N ASP A 201 9.89 -20.42 5.18
CA ASP A 201 8.51 -20.88 5.32
C ASP A 201 7.62 -20.18 4.31
N GLY A 202 6.77 -20.92 3.60
CA GLY A 202 6.02 -20.34 2.50
C GLY A 202 4.72 -21.05 2.16
N LYS A 203 4.05 -20.48 1.17
CA LYS A 203 2.87 -21.05 0.53
C LYS A 203 3.06 -21.15 -0.98
N ILE A 204 2.53 -22.23 -1.56
CA ILE A 204 2.48 -22.44 -3.00
C ILE A 204 1.24 -21.75 -3.57
N THR A 205 1.43 -20.92 -4.59
CA THR A 205 0.31 -20.29 -5.32
C THR A 205 -0.19 -21.16 -6.45
N GLN A 206 0.73 -21.78 -7.17
CA GLN A 206 0.41 -22.70 -8.28
C GLN A 206 1.51 -23.74 -8.46
N SER A 207 1.15 -24.91 -8.95
CA SER A 207 2.08 -26.00 -9.31
C SER A 207 1.51 -26.76 -10.49
N SER A 208 2.40 -27.12 -11.43
CA SER A 208 2.10 -27.98 -12.57
C SER A 208 2.94 -29.26 -12.54
N ALA A 209 3.61 -29.55 -11.41
CA ALA A 209 4.47 -30.71 -11.28
C ALA A 209 3.64 -31.99 -11.03
N GLU A 210 3.95 -33.06 -11.79
CA GLU A 210 3.33 -34.37 -11.66
C GLU A 210 4.41 -35.46 -11.58
N VAL A 211 4.18 -36.50 -10.76
CA VAL A 211 5.10 -37.64 -10.65
C VAL A 211 5.24 -38.31 -12.01
N GLY A 212 6.48 -38.63 -12.41
CA GLY A 212 6.80 -39.21 -13.73
C GLY A 212 6.98 -38.16 -14.85
N GLN A 213 6.70 -36.87 -14.56
CA GLN A 213 6.94 -35.80 -15.54
C GLN A 213 8.44 -35.48 -15.67
N LEU A 214 8.90 -35.20 -16.88
CA LEU A 214 10.24 -34.72 -17.15
C LEU A 214 10.30 -33.20 -16.87
N LEU A 215 11.13 -32.78 -15.93
CA LEU A 215 11.51 -31.39 -15.71
C LEU A 215 12.73 -31.02 -16.56
N SER A 216 12.70 -29.85 -17.16
CA SER A 216 13.82 -29.28 -17.91
C SER A 216 14.46 -28.13 -17.08
N ASN A 217 15.78 -28.06 -17.10
CA ASN A 217 16.55 -26.99 -16.44
C ASN A 217 16.01 -25.61 -16.81
N GLY A 218 15.75 -24.76 -15.81
CA GLY A 218 15.28 -23.39 -15.96
C GLY A 218 13.80 -23.23 -16.28
N LYS A 219 13.02 -24.30 -16.49
CA LYS A 219 11.59 -24.21 -16.76
C LYS A 219 10.80 -24.19 -15.45
N THR A 220 10.09 -23.09 -15.18
CA THR A 220 9.22 -22.96 -14.00
C THR A 220 8.14 -24.05 -13.99
N PHE A 221 8.00 -24.72 -12.84
CA PHE A 221 6.98 -25.74 -12.59
C PHE A 221 6.03 -25.38 -11.44
N ALA A 222 6.41 -24.43 -10.57
CA ALA A 222 5.58 -23.96 -9.48
C ALA A 222 5.93 -22.50 -9.13
N GLN A 223 5.05 -21.85 -8.39
CA GLN A 223 5.27 -20.51 -7.85
C GLN A 223 4.89 -20.50 -6.37
N ALA A 224 5.69 -19.81 -5.57
CA ALA A 224 5.52 -19.71 -4.13
C ALA A 224 5.76 -18.28 -3.65
N PHE A 225 5.39 -18.00 -2.41
CA PHE A 225 5.81 -16.81 -1.69
C PHE A 225 6.16 -17.13 -0.24
N ALA A 226 7.07 -16.37 0.34
CA ALA A 226 7.41 -16.50 1.75
C ALA A 226 6.32 -15.92 2.64
N LEU A 227 6.01 -16.57 3.78
CA LEU A 227 5.03 -16.05 4.74
C LEU A 227 5.41 -14.65 5.28
N SER A 228 6.69 -14.33 5.27
CA SER A 228 7.23 -13.01 5.62
C SER A 228 7.17 -11.99 4.47
N ALA A 229 6.81 -12.41 3.25
CA ALA A 229 6.74 -11.54 2.07
C ALA A 229 5.34 -10.95 1.85
N ILE A 230 4.54 -10.84 2.89
CA ILE A 230 3.24 -10.16 2.83
C ILE A 230 3.32 -8.81 3.51
N GLU A 231 2.59 -7.88 2.98
CA GLU A 231 2.50 -6.52 3.48
C GLU A 231 1.10 -5.96 3.22
N LEU A 232 0.68 -5.04 4.07
CA LEU A 232 -0.50 -4.24 3.82
C LEU A 232 -0.11 -3.04 2.99
N VAL A 233 -0.75 -2.86 1.86
CA VAL A 233 -0.55 -1.72 0.95
C VAL A 233 -1.69 -0.74 1.17
N VAL A 234 -1.36 0.44 1.67
CA VAL A 234 -2.31 1.51 2.00
C VAL A 234 -2.10 2.67 1.02
N PRO A 235 -3.08 2.98 0.16
CA PRO A 235 -3.01 4.16 -0.69
C PRO A 235 -3.29 5.42 0.14
N LEU A 236 -2.39 6.40 0.07
CA LEU A 236 -2.48 7.67 0.79
C LEU A 236 -2.42 8.85 -0.16
N ALA A 237 -3.25 9.86 0.07
CA ALA A 237 -3.16 11.12 -0.65
C ALA A 237 -1.90 11.91 -0.24
N ALA A 238 -1.45 12.82 -1.10
CA ALA A 238 -0.29 13.67 -0.79
C ALA A 238 -0.51 14.54 0.46
N SER A 239 -1.75 14.96 0.70
CA SER A 239 -2.16 15.69 1.92
C SER A 239 -1.96 14.86 3.18
N ASP A 240 -2.30 13.57 3.13
CA ASP A 240 -2.21 12.65 4.27
C ASP A 240 -0.75 12.36 4.61
N ILE A 241 0.08 12.19 3.59
CA ILE A 241 1.53 12.01 3.75
C ILE A 241 2.15 13.27 4.40
N ALA A 242 1.75 14.45 3.94
CA ALA A 242 2.23 15.71 4.52
C ALA A 242 1.82 15.84 5.99
N ALA A 243 0.58 15.48 6.33
CA ALA A 243 0.05 15.52 7.71
C ALA A 243 0.74 14.51 8.64
N LEU A 244 1.18 13.36 8.11
CA LEU A 244 1.88 12.30 8.86
C LEU A 244 3.40 12.47 8.92
N SER A 245 3.96 13.46 8.23
CA SER A 245 5.42 13.60 8.04
C SER A 245 6.20 13.73 9.37
N PRO A 246 7.34 13.00 9.54
CA PRO A 246 7.82 11.90 8.73
C PRO A 246 6.93 10.67 8.89
N ILE A 247 6.55 10.02 7.80
CA ILE A 247 5.56 8.93 7.82
C ILE A 247 6.18 7.57 8.17
N GLU A 248 7.42 7.33 7.80
CA GLU A 248 8.14 6.09 8.12
C GLU A 248 8.32 5.95 9.63
N GLY A 249 8.06 4.75 10.14
CA GLY A 249 8.08 4.46 11.57
C GLY A 249 6.82 4.92 12.35
N ARG A 250 5.83 5.53 11.68
CA ARG A 250 4.55 5.88 12.32
C ARG A 250 3.77 4.65 12.69
N ALA A 251 3.15 4.68 13.87
CA ALA A 251 2.27 3.62 14.32
C ALA A 251 1.02 3.51 13.45
N ALA A 252 0.66 2.28 13.13
CA ALA A 252 -0.51 1.92 12.35
C ALA A 252 -1.36 0.94 13.16
N ASN A 253 -2.58 1.33 13.49
CA ASN A 253 -3.59 0.47 14.09
C ASN A 253 -4.42 -0.16 12.97
N LEU A 254 -4.33 -1.47 12.83
CA LEU A 254 -4.99 -2.24 11.79
C LEU A 254 -6.22 -2.90 12.38
N SER A 255 -7.38 -2.70 11.81
CA SER A 255 -8.64 -3.29 12.28
C SER A 255 -9.21 -4.25 11.25
N LEU A 256 -9.55 -5.45 11.72
CA LEU A 256 -10.24 -6.48 10.94
C LEU A 256 -11.22 -7.24 11.85
N LEU A 257 -12.50 -7.27 11.49
CA LEU A 257 -13.56 -8.02 12.20
C LEU A 257 -13.56 -7.77 13.71
N GLY A 258 -13.33 -6.52 14.14
CA GLY A 258 -13.31 -6.13 15.56
C GLY A 258 -12.03 -6.48 16.32
N ARG A 259 -11.01 -7.02 15.64
CA ARG A 259 -9.66 -7.20 16.19
C ARG A 259 -8.77 -6.06 15.74
N THR A 260 -7.96 -5.56 16.66
CA THR A 260 -6.97 -4.52 16.38
C THR A 260 -5.57 -5.10 16.49
N LEU A 261 -4.75 -4.84 15.48
CA LEU A 261 -3.33 -5.18 15.43
C LEU A 261 -2.56 -3.88 15.31
N THR A 262 -1.45 -3.78 16.03
CA THR A 262 -0.56 -2.61 15.92
C THR A 262 0.67 -2.99 15.10
N SER A 263 1.01 -2.16 14.13
CA SER A 263 2.20 -2.26 13.29
C SER A 263 2.78 -0.87 13.07
N GLN A 264 3.73 -0.74 12.17
CA GLN A 264 4.35 0.55 11.81
C GLN A 264 4.50 0.64 10.31
N VAL A 265 4.45 1.87 9.79
CA VAL A 265 4.78 2.11 8.38
C VAL A 265 6.26 1.84 8.16
N GLU A 266 6.59 0.84 7.35
CA GLU A 266 7.97 0.46 7.04
C GLU A 266 8.57 1.39 5.98
N ARG A 267 7.81 1.68 4.93
CA ARG A 267 8.26 2.50 3.79
C ARG A 267 7.07 3.08 3.03
N VAL A 268 7.37 4.08 2.21
CA VAL A 268 6.39 4.70 1.28
C VAL A 268 6.97 4.66 -0.13
N SER A 269 6.11 4.46 -1.13
CA SER A 269 6.54 4.49 -2.53
C SER A 269 7.08 5.87 -2.92
N ALA A 270 8.22 5.87 -3.64
CA ALA A 270 8.80 7.11 -4.17
C ALA A 270 7.95 7.73 -5.30
N GLU A 271 7.11 6.93 -5.94
CA GLU A 271 6.27 7.33 -7.05
C GLU A 271 4.79 7.30 -6.66
N LEU A 272 4.05 8.29 -7.16
CA LEU A 272 2.60 8.27 -7.09
C LEU A 272 2.04 7.38 -8.20
N ASP A 273 1.02 6.62 -7.89
CA ASP A 273 0.27 5.88 -8.91
C ASP A 273 -0.28 6.83 -9.96
N SER A 274 0.01 6.58 -11.24
CA SER A 274 -0.29 7.50 -12.34
C SER A 274 -1.78 7.75 -12.54
N ARG A 275 -2.64 6.80 -12.12
CA ARG A 275 -4.09 6.88 -12.28
C ARG A 275 -4.76 7.50 -11.05
N SER A 276 -4.44 7.02 -9.87
CA SER A 276 -5.07 7.48 -8.62
C SER A 276 -4.37 8.70 -8.01
N ARG A 277 -3.09 8.93 -8.34
CA ARG A 277 -2.20 9.94 -7.72
C ARG A 277 -1.97 9.73 -6.23
N PHE A 278 -2.19 8.51 -5.73
CA PHE A 278 -1.86 8.13 -4.38
C PHE A 278 -0.46 7.55 -4.30
N ALA A 279 0.24 7.83 -3.21
CA ALA A 279 1.41 7.06 -2.82
C ALA A 279 0.97 5.79 -2.09
N ARG A 280 1.80 4.78 -2.08
CA ARG A 280 1.55 3.52 -1.37
C ARG A 280 2.41 3.47 -0.11
N ALA A 281 1.78 3.43 1.05
CA ALA A 281 2.46 3.08 2.29
C ALA A 281 2.42 1.56 2.46
N PHE A 282 3.52 0.98 2.92
CA PHE A 282 3.70 -0.45 3.11
C PHE A 282 3.89 -0.73 4.60
N ILE A 283 3.04 -1.59 5.13
CA ILE A 283 2.99 -1.93 6.54
C ILE A 283 3.15 -3.46 6.66
N PRO A 284 4.17 -3.96 7.37
CA PRO A 284 4.36 -5.39 7.55
C PRO A 284 3.19 -5.98 8.35
N VAL A 285 2.69 -7.12 7.87
CA VAL A 285 1.65 -7.90 8.53
C VAL A 285 2.02 -9.37 8.57
N THR A 286 1.48 -10.11 9.53
CA THR A 286 1.71 -11.55 9.63
C THR A 286 0.48 -12.31 9.16
N ILE A 287 0.68 -13.36 8.36
CA ILE A 287 -0.40 -14.26 7.93
C ILE A 287 -1.07 -14.90 9.15
N SER A 288 -2.40 -14.86 9.13
CA SER A 288 -3.27 -15.57 10.07
C SER A 288 -4.47 -16.14 9.31
N ALA A 289 -5.37 -16.84 10.01
CA ALA A 289 -6.58 -17.35 9.39
C ALA A 289 -7.42 -16.22 8.75
N ASP A 290 -7.43 -15.05 9.38
CA ASP A 290 -8.23 -13.90 8.96
C ASP A 290 -7.46 -12.94 8.04
N ILE A 291 -6.11 -12.97 8.07
CA ILE A 291 -5.23 -12.08 7.27
C ILE A 291 -4.56 -12.90 6.17
N GLN A 292 -5.12 -12.84 4.98
CA GLN A 292 -4.62 -13.49 3.78
C GLN A 292 -4.45 -12.48 2.65
N PRO A 293 -3.60 -12.74 1.66
CA PRO A 293 -3.50 -11.89 0.47
C PRO A 293 -4.87 -11.63 -0.16
N GLY A 294 -5.15 -10.36 -0.47
CA GLY A 294 -6.44 -9.91 -1.00
C GLY A 294 -7.43 -9.41 0.06
N VAL A 295 -7.19 -9.61 1.34
CA VAL A 295 -8.04 -9.09 2.42
C VAL A 295 -7.81 -7.58 2.58
N PHE A 296 -8.89 -6.83 2.84
CA PHE A 296 -8.84 -5.41 3.17
C PHE A 296 -8.89 -5.22 4.68
N LEU A 297 -8.08 -4.28 5.16
CA LEU A 297 -8.05 -3.86 6.56
C LEU A 297 -8.28 -2.35 6.64
N ASP A 298 -9.00 -1.94 7.68
CA ASP A 298 -9.06 -0.55 8.09
C ASP A 298 -7.78 -0.20 8.84
N VAL A 299 -7.23 0.96 8.52
CA VAL A 299 -5.94 1.44 9.05
C VAL A 299 -6.11 2.82 9.62
N GLU A 300 -5.69 3.00 10.85
CA GLU A 300 -5.54 4.32 11.46
C GLU A 300 -4.05 4.60 11.68
N LEU A 301 -3.53 5.58 10.95
CA LEU A 301 -2.15 6.03 11.04
C LEU A 301 -2.02 7.18 12.03
N SER A 302 -1.13 7.03 13.01
CA SER A 302 -0.86 8.06 14.01
C SER A 302 0.21 9.03 13.51
N GLY A 303 -0.14 10.30 13.40
CA GLY A 303 0.75 11.38 12.98
C GLY A 303 1.55 12.00 14.13
N PRO A 304 2.15 13.18 13.91
CA PRO A 304 2.88 13.90 14.94
C PRO A 304 1.95 14.44 16.03
N ASN A 305 2.47 14.55 17.24
CA ASN A 305 1.84 15.27 18.33
C ASN A 305 2.09 16.76 18.13
N ILE A 306 1.02 17.55 18.08
CA ILE A 306 1.08 19.00 17.89
C ILE A 306 0.69 19.66 19.22
N PRO A 307 1.61 20.39 19.87
CA PRO A 307 1.29 21.10 21.11
C PRO A 307 0.49 22.38 20.83
N ASN A 308 -0.16 22.90 21.86
CA ASN A 308 -0.94 24.12 21.81
C ASN A 308 -2.05 24.11 20.75
N THR A 309 -2.80 23.01 20.70
CA THR A 309 -3.91 22.83 19.77
C THR A 309 -5.22 22.58 20.50
N LEU A 310 -6.33 22.76 19.77
CA LEU A 310 -7.69 22.45 20.19
C LEU A 310 -8.27 21.38 19.28
N VAL A 311 -9.11 20.48 19.82
CA VAL A 311 -9.91 19.54 19.01
C VAL A 311 -11.33 20.10 18.90
N LEU A 312 -11.73 20.39 17.68
CA LEU A 312 -13.05 20.87 17.34
C LEU A 312 -13.91 19.72 16.85
N PRO A 313 -15.05 19.39 17.48
CA PRO A 313 -15.98 18.44 16.92
C PRO A 313 -16.37 18.80 15.49
N GLU A 314 -16.58 17.82 14.62
CA GLU A 314 -16.99 18.09 13.22
C GLU A 314 -18.27 18.93 13.13
N ALA A 315 -19.17 18.81 14.12
CA ALA A 315 -20.38 19.61 14.22
C ALA A 315 -20.13 21.11 14.43
N ALA A 316 -18.92 21.53 14.79
CA ALA A 316 -18.56 22.96 14.91
C ALA A 316 -18.17 23.56 13.55
N ASN A 317 -17.81 22.74 12.57
CA ASN A 317 -17.38 23.20 11.25
C ASN A 317 -18.59 23.69 10.43
N GLN A 318 -18.48 24.90 9.91
CA GLN A 318 -19.48 25.52 9.03
C GLN A 318 -18.96 25.58 7.59
N ALA A 319 -19.76 26.12 6.70
CA ALA A 319 -19.33 26.33 5.32
C ALA A 319 -18.03 27.17 5.25
N ASN A 320 -17.14 26.83 4.30
CA ASN A 320 -15.85 27.49 4.07
C ASN A 320 -14.85 27.34 5.23
N GLU A 321 -14.85 26.19 5.92
CA GLU A 321 -13.91 25.90 7.03
C GLU A 321 -13.90 26.97 8.12
N SER A 322 -15.04 27.59 8.37
CA SER A 322 -15.23 28.60 9.42
C SER A 322 -16.03 28.02 10.59
N ILE A 323 -15.88 28.64 11.72
CA ILE A 323 -16.63 28.32 12.96
C ILE A 323 -17.33 29.56 13.47
N TRP A 324 -18.37 29.35 14.26
CA TRP A 324 -19.00 30.42 15.03
C TRP A 324 -18.47 30.42 16.45
N LEU A 325 -18.01 31.58 16.91
CA LEU A 325 -17.67 31.88 18.31
C LEU A 325 -18.80 32.70 18.94
N VAL A 326 -18.95 32.57 20.24
CA VAL A 326 -19.76 33.50 21.01
C VAL A 326 -18.82 34.36 21.83
N ARG A 327 -18.93 35.69 21.67
CA ARG A 327 -18.20 36.69 22.46
C ARG A 327 -19.20 37.72 22.98
N GLU A 328 -19.30 37.84 24.29
CA GLU A 328 -20.25 38.75 24.95
C GLU A 328 -21.71 38.55 24.48
N GLY A 329 -22.11 37.29 24.24
CA GLY A 329 -23.44 36.94 23.75
C GLY A 329 -23.71 37.22 22.27
N LEU A 330 -22.71 37.63 21.50
CA LEU A 330 -22.79 37.91 20.07
C LEU A 330 -22.06 36.84 19.27
N LEU A 331 -22.60 36.48 18.08
CA LEU A 331 -21.96 35.60 17.14
C LEU A 331 -20.83 36.30 16.40
N GLU A 332 -19.64 35.69 16.44
CA GLU A 332 -18.47 36.10 15.67
C GLU A 332 -18.03 34.95 14.76
N ARG A 333 -17.83 35.24 13.48
CA ARG A 333 -17.29 34.24 12.53
C ARG A 333 -15.78 34.25 12.60
N PHE A 334 -15.20 33.07 12.83
CA PHE A 334 -13.76 32.87 12.92
C PHE A 334 -13.31 31.75 11.97
N GLN A 335 -12.12 31.89 11.39
CA GLN A 335 -11.53 30.88 10.53
C GLN A 335 -10.28 30.35 11.23
N PRO A 336 -10.36 29.17 11.84
CA PRO A 336 -9.23 28.57 12.53
C PRO A 336 -8.18 28.04 11.56
N THR A 337 -6.92 28.03 11.97
CA THR A 337 -5.86 27.35 11.21
C THR A 337 -5.93 25.87 11.49
N VAL A 338 -6.37 25.08 10.50
CA VAL A 338 -6.47 23.62 10.60
C VAL A 338 -5.07 23.02 10.45
N ARG A 339 -4.67 22.16 11.41
CA ARG A 339 -3.40 21.41 11.40
C ARG A 339 -3.57 19.96 10.99
N GLY A 340 -4.76 19.42 11.11
CA GLY A 340 -5.07 18.04 10.75
C GLY A 340 -6.41 17.58 11.30
N LYS A 341 -6.60 16.28 11.26
CA LYS A 341 -7.77 15.59 11.83
C LYS A 341 -7.34 14.61 12.90
N SER A 342 -8.24 14.33 13.82
CA SER A 342 -8.16 13.23 14.77
C SER A 342 -9.47 12.44 14.74
N ALA A 343 -9.52 11.30 15.42
CA ALA A 343 -10.76 10.53 15.59
C ALA A 343 -11.90 11.36 16.22
N ASN A 344 -11.58 12.39 17.00
CA ASN A 344 -12.53 13.20 17.76
C ASN A 344 -12.90 14.53 17.06
N GLY A 345 -12.33 14.85 15.90
CA GLY A 345 -12.61 16.06 15.15
C GLY A 345 -11.39 16.74 14.53
N LEU A 346 -11.53 18.02 14.20
CA LEU A 346 -10.49 18.84 13.58
C LEU A 346 -9.49 19.33 14.63
N ILE A 347 -8.20 19.15 14.39
CA ILE A 347 -7.14 19.75 15.19
C ILE A 347 -6.80 21.12 14.60
N VAL A 348 -6.93 22.16 15.42
CA VAL A 348 -6.65 23.55 15.04
C VAL A 348 -5.64 24.16 16.02
N ASP A 349 -4.92 25.20 15.59
CA ASP A 349 -4.07 25.97 16.48
C ASP A 349 -4.89 26.54 17.64
N GLY A 350 -4.27 26.65 18.81
CA GLY A 350 -4.91 27.27 19.97
C GLY A 350 -5.24 28.74 19.70
N PHE A 351 -6.46 29.16 19.98
CA PHE A 351 -6.95 30.52 19.88
C PHE A 351 -7.89 30.85 21.03
N ASP A 352 -8.13 32.15 21.27
CA ASP A 352 -9.13 32.61 22.25
C ASP A 352 -10.55 32.49 21.70
N TYR A 353 -11.33 31.55 22.22
CA TYR A 353 -12.71 31.29 21.83
C TYR A 353 -13.77 31.96 22.72
N ALA A 354 -13.36 32.91 23.62
CA ALA A 354 -14.22 33.72 24.49
C ALA A 354 -15.25 32.86 25.27
N ASP A 355 -16.57 33.05 25.01
CA ASP A 355 -17.65 32.35 25.73
C ASP A 355 -17.83 30.89 25.25
N GLY A 356 -17.33 30.54 24.06
CA GLY A 356 -17.34 29.17 23.51
C GLY A 356 -17.53 29.11 22.03
N ILE A 357 -17.34 27.89 21.50
CA ILE A 357 -17.46 27.55 20.09
C ILE A 357 -18.81 26.88 19.82
N VAL A 358 -19.57 27.39 18.88
CA VAL A 358 -20.92 26.89 18.57
C VAL A 358 -20.83 25.54 17.89
N ILE A 359 -21.64 24.61 18.36
CA ILE A 359 -21.81 23.26 17.75
C ILE A 359 -23.17 23.22 17.02
N GLY A 360 -23.17 22.72 15.83
CA GLY A 360 -24.36 22.58 14.99
C GLY A 360 -24.64 23.78 14.11
N ALA A 361 -25.67 23.66 13.28
CA ALA A 361 -26.05 24.74 12.38
C ALA A 361 -26.71 25.89 13.13
N VAL A 362 -26.31 27.12 12.77
CA VAL A 362 -26.99 28.34 13.22
C VAL A 362 -27.86 28.83 12.05
N PRO A 363 -29.17 28.54 12.04
CA PRO A 363 -30.05 28.97 10.96
C PRO A 363 -30.10 30.50 10.90
N GLY A 364 -29.73 31.07 9.74
CA GLY A 364 -29.72 32.53 9.54
C GLY A 364 -28.66 33.25 10.37
N GLY A 365 -27.60 32.55 10.77
CA GLY A 365 -26.51 33.17 11.58
C GLY A 365 -25.83 34.31 10.86
N GLU A 366 -25.90 35.49 11.44
CA GLU A 366 -25.22 36.70 10.98
C GLU A 366 -24.18 37.17 12.01
N LYS A 367 -23.13 37.80 11.52
CA LYS A 367 -22.12 38.43 12.40
C LYS A 367 -22.78 39.45 13.31
N ASN A 368 -22.42 39.45 14.60
CA ASN A 368 -22.98 40.30 15.66
C ASN A 368 -24.46 40.02 16.01
N GLN A 369 -24.99 38.85 15.65
CA GLN A 369 -26.32 38.41 16.07
C GLN A 369 -26.30 38.06 17.57
N LEU A 370 -27.27 38.57 18.34
CA LEU A 370 -27.44 38.22 19.74
C LEU A 370 -27.93 36.77 19.86
N VAL A 371 -27.29 35.97 20.71
CA VAL A 371 -27.64 34.55 20.94
C VAL A 371 -27.72 34.25 22.44
N ARG A 372 -28.47 33.22 22.79
CA ARG A 372 -28.48 32.64 24.14
C ARG A 372 -27.65 31.38 24.15
N ILE A 373 -26.78 31.24 25.13
CA ILE A 373 -25.86 30.13 25.23
C ILE A 373 -26.49 28.99 26.05
N ARG A 374 -26.38 27.78 25.53
CA ARG A 374 -26.51 26.53 26.29
C ARG A 374 -25.14 25.84 26.30
N SER A 375 -24.50 25.81 27.45
CA SER A 375 -23.23 25.10 27.62
C SER A 375 -23.47 23.57 27.63
N LEU A 376 -22.73 22.81 26.85
CA LEU A 376 -22.53 21.37 27.08
C LEU A 376 -21.36 21.24 28.08
N GLU A 377 -21.66 21.12 29.38
CA GLU A 377 -20.68 20.66 30.35
C GLU A 377 -20.42 19.17 30.10
N GLY A 378 -19.17 18.81 29.74
CA GLY A 378 -18.69 17.45 29.76
C GLY A 378 -18.53 16.75 28.40
N ALA A 379 -17.75 17.30 27.47
CA ALA A 379 -17.04 16.53 26.46
C ALA A 379 -15.56 16.53 26.83
N ASN A 380 -15.17 15.62 27.70
CA ASN A 380 -13.78 15.22 27.90
C ASN A 380 -13.38 14.16 26.87
#